data_441bdfa32b6f71eb4fe75ed243abc636
#
_entry.id   441bdfa32b6f71eb4fe75ed243abc636
#
_cell.length_a   1.000
_cell.length_b   1.000
_cell.length_c   1.000
_cell.angle_alpha   90.00
_cell.angle_beta   90.00
_cell.angle_gamma   90.00
#
_symmetry.space_group_name_H-M   'P 1'
#
loop_
_entity.id
_entity.type
_entity.pdbx_description
1 polymer ?
#
loop_
_entity_poly.entity_id
_entity_poly.type
_entity_poly.pdbx_seq_one_letter_code
_entity_poly.pdbx_strand_id
1 'polypeptide(L)'
;MKPGSLFDRIFGFLGQLIALNLLWIVCSLPIITAGVSTTALFYCTLKLHKDGDIRVLHDFFKSFKQNFRQSTLIWILMAAAGIFIYMEKEALATMPVSMSQIFNYVIFAVYIPLVAVALYVFPTVAAFENKTMTLITNAFYFAVKHIGYALAVAVITILPMTMTLVDAKLFPVYLLIWLMFGFSLTAYADSWFMWKLFKPYFKEEEEEHHYVDTEPDQYAF
;
A
#
# COMPACT_ATOMS: atom_id res chain seq x y z
N MET A 1 -7.97 12.73 34.47
CA MET A 1 -6.68 12.65 33.76
C MET A 1 -6.46 13.98 33.07
N LYS A 2 -5.26 14.59 33.12
CA LYS A 2 -5.00 15.86 32.42
C LYS A 2 -5.00 15.59 30.90
N PRO A 3 -5.83 16.26 30.09
CA PRO A 3 -5.82 16.12 28.66
C PRO A 3 -4.44 16.53 28.13
N GLY A 4 -3.75 15.63 27.43
CA GLY A 4 -2.42 15.86 26.85
C GLY A 4 -1.27 15.08 27.50
N SER A 5 -1.54 14.11 28.39
CA SER A 5 -0.50 13.23 28.92
C SER A 5 0.08 12.34 27.82
N LEU A 6 1.36 11.91 27.96
CA LEU A 6 1.98 10.94 27.04
C LEU A 6 1.14 9.66 26.92
N PHE A 7 0.47 9.27 28.00
CA PHE A 7 -0.44 8.13 28.02
C PHE A 7 -1.64 8.34 27.07
N ASP A 8 -2.28 9.50 27.09
CA ASP A 8 -3.44 9.79 26.24
C ASP A 8 -3.05 9.73 24.75
N ARG A 9 -1.85 10.21 24.40
CA ARG A 9 -1.32 10.16 23.02
C ARG A 9 -1.03 8.73 22.58
N ILE A 10 -0.36 7.92 23.42
CA ILE A 10 -0.03 6.54 23.10
C ILE A 10 -1.30 5.69 22.96
N PHE A 11 -2.23 5.78 23.93
CA PHE A 11 -3.48 5.04 23.88
C PHE A 11 -4.38 5.49 22.74
N GLY A 12 -4.43 6.78 22.44
CA GLY A 12 -5.15 7.34 21.29
C GLY A 12 -4.60 6.79 19.96
N PHE A 13 -3.28 6.80 19.79
CA PHE A 13 -2.61 6.25 18.60
C PHE A 13 -2.85 4.74 18.45
N LEU A 14 -2.68 3.95 19.52
CA LEU A 14 -2.96 2.52 19.48
C LEU A 14 -4.43 2.23 19.16
N GLY A 15 -5.36 3.01 19.73
CA GLY A 15 -6.79 2.91 19.42
C GLY A 15 -7.09 3.18 17.96
N GLN A 16 -6.44 4.18 17.35
CA GLN A 16 -6.56 4.46 15.92
C GLN A 16 -6.04 3.31 15.06
N LEU A 17 -4.89 2.72 15.39
CA LEU A 17 -4.34 1.57 14.66
C LEU A 17 -5.26 0.35 14.76
N ILE A 18 -5.78 0.03 15.95
CA ILE A 18 -6.72 -1.09 16.14
C ILE A 18 -7.99 -0.85 15.31
N ALA A 19 -8.56 0.36 15.36
CA ALA A 19 -9.75 0.69 14.61
C ALA A 19 -9.52 0.61 13.10
N LEU A 20 -8.39 1.11 12.59
CA LEU A 20 -7.99 0.99 11.19
C LEU A 20 -7.81 -0.47 10.76
N ASN A 21 -7.21 -1.29 11.62
CA ASN A 21 -7.01 -2.72 11.37
C ASN A 21 -8.34 -3.45 11.22
N LEU A 22 -9.28 -3.21 12.13
CA LEU A 22 -10.61 -3.82 12.08
C LEU A 22 -11.40 -3.36 10.85
N LEU A 23 -11.35 -2.08 10.50
CA LEU A 23 -11.97 -1.55 9.28
C LEU A 23 -11.39 -2.21 8.04
N TRP A 24 -10.06 -2.33 7.97
CA TRP A 24 -9.40 -2.99 6.84
C TRP A 24 -9.83 -4.45 6.72
N ILE A 25 -9.84 -5.23 7.82
CA ILE A 25 -10.28 -6.62 7.83
C ILE A 25 -11.73 -6.73 7.34
N VAL A 26 -12.66 -5.98 7.94
CA VAL A 26 -14.08 -6.04 7.61
C VAL A 26 -14.33 -5.65 6.14
N CYS A 27 -13.70 -4.57 5.67
CA CYS A 27 -13.87 -4.09 4.30
C CYS A 27 -13.12 -4.95 3.26
N SER A 28 -12.17 -5.81 3.69
CA SER A 28 -11.45 -6.76 2.83
C SER A 28 -12.11 -8.14 2.78
N LEU A 29 -13.12 -8.43 3.60
CA LEU A 29 -13.85 -9.72 3.58
C LEU A 29 -14.38 -10.07 2.17
N PRO A 30 -14.99 -9.14 1.41
CA PRO A 30 -15.17 -9.37 0.00
C PRO A 30 -13.82 -9.21 -0.69
N ILE A 31 -13.14 -10.27 -1.04
CA ILE A 31 -11.77 -10.29 -1.61
C ILE A 31 -11.56 -9.22 -2.70
N ILE A 32 -12.61 -8.92 -3.47
CA ILE A 32 -12.58 -7.91 -4.53
C ILE A 32 -12.32 -6.49 -4.02
N THR A 33 -12.66 -6.18 -2.77
CA THR A 33 -12.47 -4.87 -2.15
C THR A 33 -11.17 -4.75 -1.35
N ALA A 34 -10.35 -5.82 -1.28
CA ALA A 34 -9.09 -5.80 -0.54
C ALA A 34 -8.13 -4.70 -1.04
N GLY A 35 -8.07 -4.46 -2.36
CA GLY A 35 -7.25 -3.39 -2.93
C GLY A 35 -7.66 -2.00 -2.48
N VAL A 36 -8.96 -1.69 -2.51
CA VAL A 36 -9.44 -0.38 -2.07
C VAL A 36 -9.37 -0.21 -0.54
N SER A 37 -9.57 -1.29 0.23
CA SER A 37 -9.36 -1.28 1.68
C SER A 37 -7.90 -0.97 2.02
N THR A 38 -6.95 -1.54 1.26
CA THR A 38 -5.51 -1.29 1.41
C THR A 38 -5.17 0.17 1.05
N THR A 39 -5.73 0.71 -0.02
CA THR A 39 -5.57 2.14 -0.36
C THR A 39 -6.11 3.05 0.75
N ALA A 40 -7.29 2.76 1.30
CA ALA A 40 -7.88 3.54 2.39
C ALA A 40 -7.04 3.45 3.67
N LEU A 41 -6.46 2.29 3.97
CA LEU A 41 -5.54 2.10 5.09
C LEU A 41 -4.28 2.95 4.91
N PHE A 42 -3.65 2.92 3.74
CA PHE A 42 -2.48 3.75 3.43
C PHE A 42 -2.80 5.25 3.46
N TYR A 43 -3.97 5.67 2.98
CA TYR A 43 -4.40 7.06 3.09
C TYR A 43 -4.43 7.53 4.55
N CYS A 44 -5.03 6.74 5.44
CA CYS A 44 -5.10 7.07 6.86
C CYS A 44 -3.72 7.06 7.53
N THR A 45 -2.87 6.09 7.21
CA THR A 45 -1.52 6.01 7.82
C THR A 45 -0.57 7.09 7.28
N LEU A 46 -0.65 7.47 6.01
CA LEU A 46 0.05 8.63 5.45
C LEU A 46 -0.42 9.94 6.11
N LYS A 47 -1.74 10.09 6.30
CA LYS A 47 -2.31 11.24 6.99
C LYS A 47 -1.87 11.31 8.45
N LEU A 48 -1.74 10.18 9.16
CA LEU A 48 -1.16 10.14 10.51
C LEU A 48 0.28 10.67 10.55
N HIS A 49 1.09 10.39 9.52
CA HIS A 49 2.45 10.94 9.42
C HIS A 49 2.46 12.44 9.07
N LYS A 50 1.46 12.92 8.32
CA LYS A 50 1.33 14.33 7.92
C LYS A 50 0.80 15.17 9.08
N ASP A 51 -0.35 14.80 9.65
CA ASP A 51 -1.18 15.62 10.52
C ASP A 51 -1.07 15.22 12.00
N GLY A 52 -0.59 14.00 12.30
CA GLY A 52 -0.46 13.45 13.65
C GLY A 52 -1.75 12.91 14.25
N ASP A 53 -2.90 13.13 13.62
CA ASP A 53 -4.22 12.66 14.05
C ASP A 53 -5.17 12.47 12.87
N ILE A 54 -6.17 11.58 13.01
CA ILE A 54 -7.15 11.27 11.96
C ILE A 54 -8.55 11.04 12.54
N ARG A 55 -9.57 11.28 11.72
CA ARG A 55 -10.94 10.82 11.97
C ARG A 55 -11.13 9.45 11.30
N VAL A 56 -10.77 8.38 12.04
CA VAL A 56 -10.60 7.00 11.50
C VAL A 56 -11.71 6.60 10.54
N LEU A 57 -12.98 6.60 10.99
CA LEU A 57 -14.12 6.20 10.13
C LEU A 57 -14.30 7.12 8.94
N HIS A 58 -14.29 8.43 9.17
CA HIS A 58 -14.51 9.41 8.11
C HIS A 58 -13.43 9.35 7.03
N ASP A 59 -12.16 9.36 7.46
CA ASP A 59 -11.03 9.43 6.53
C ASP A 59 -10.85 8.11 5.76
N PHE A 60 -11.06 6.96 6.44
CA PHE A 60 -11.04 5.65 5.79
C PHE A 60 -12.12 5.54 4.71
N PHE A 61 -13.39 5.82 5.05
CA PHE A 61 -14.49 5.69 4.07
C PHE A 61 -14.46 6.78 3.00
N LYS A 62 -13.90 7.96 3.27
CA LYS A 62 -13.64 8.99 2.25
C LYS A 62 -12.71 8.41 1.18
N SER A 63 -11.52 7.94 1.56
CA SER A 63 -10.56 7.35 0.61
C SER A 63 -11.10 6.09 -0.05
N PHE A 64 -11.79 5.22 0.69
CA PHE A 64 -12.41 4.01 0.17
C PHE A 64 -13.37 4.33 -0.99
N LYS A 65 -14.26 5.32 -0.82
CA LYS A 65 -15.22 5.72 -1.86
C LYS A 65 -14.54 6.39 -3.07
N GLN A 66 -13.59 7.29 -2.82
CA GLN A 66 -12.88 8.02 -3.87
C GLN A 66 -12.08 7.06 -4.77
N ASN A 67 -11.40 6.10 -4.19
CA ASN A 67 -10.47 5.22 -4.91
C ASN A 67 -11.10 3.88 -5.32
N PHE A 68 -12.40 3.66 -5.07
CA PHE A 68 -13.05 2.36 -5.22
C PHE A 68 -12.79 1.71 -6.58
N ARG A 69 -13.12 2.40 -7.68
CA ARG A 69 -12.99 1.87 -9.04
C ARG A 69 -11.52 1.59 -9.40
N GLN A 70 -10.66 2.55 -9.10
CA GLN A 70 -9.25 2.51 -9.51
C GLN A 70 -8.49 1.43 -8.75
N SER A 71 -8.59 1.40 -7.42
CA SER A 71 -7.90 0.41 -6.59
C SER A 71 -8.45 -1.00 -6.80
N THR A 72 -9.76 -1.16 -7.03
CA THR A 72 -10.36 -2.46 -7.34
C THR A 72 -9.86 -2.99 -8.69
N LEU A 73 -9.79 -2.14 -9.72
CA LEU A 73 -9.24 -2.54 -11.03
C LEU A 73 -7.78 -2.98 -10.91
N ILE A 74 -6.95 -2.20 -10.23
CA ILE A 74 -5.53 -2.54 -9.98
C ILE A 74 -5.42 -3.87 -9.24
N TRP A 75 -6.23 -4.07 -8.19
CA TRP A 75 -6.25 -5.32 -7.43
C TRP A 75 -6.59 -6.53 -8.28
N ILE A 76 -7.63 -6.44 -9.12
CA ILE A 76 -8.03 -7.51 -10.03
C ILE A 76 -6.90 -7.85 -11.02
N LEU A 77 -6.26 -6.83 -11.60
CA LEU A 77 -5.13 -7.03 -12.51
C LEU A 77 -3.95 -7.73 -11.82
N MET A 78 -3.64 -7.32 -10.59
CA MET A 78 -2.58 -7.95 -9.80
C MET A 78 -2.91 -9.38 -9.39
N ALA A 79 -4.16 -9.64 -8.99
CA ALA A 79 -4.63 -10.97 -8.65
C ALA A 79 -4.56 -11.89 -9.90
N ALA A 80 -5.00 -11.41 -11.05
CA ALA A 80 -4.90 -12.14 -12.32
C ALA A 80 -3.44 -12.47 -12.68
N ALA A 81 -2.52 -11.50 -12.54
CA ALA A 81 -1.09 -11.73 -12.75
C ALA A 81 -0.51 -12.77 -11.76
N GLY A 82 -0.91 -12.72 -10.50
CA GLY A 82 -0.50 -13.70 -9.49
C GLY A 82 -1.00 -15.13 -9.80
N ILE A 83 -2.27 -15.25 -10.22
CA ILE A 83 -2.85 -16.53 -10.65
C ILE A 83 -2.09 -17.07 -11.87
N PHE A 84 -1.81 -16.21 -12.86
CA PHE A 84 -1.08 -16.58 -14.05
C PHE A 84 0.32 -17.14 -13.69
N ILE A 85 1.09 -16.45 -12.84
CA ILE A 85 2.40 -16.91 -12.35
C ILE A 85 2.28 -18.24 -11.60
N TYR A 86 1.22 -18.44 -10.81
CA TYR A 86 0.99 -19.70 -10.12
C TYR A 86 0.75 -20.87 -11.10
N MET A 87 -0.07 -20.64 -12.13
CA MET A 87 -0.35 -21.65 -13.16
C MET A 87 0.88 -22.02 -13.98
N GLU A 88 1.79 -21.07 -14.25
CA GLU A 88 3.03 -21.34 -14.96
C GLU A 88 3.95 -22.30 -14.21
N LYS A 89 4.01 -22.26 -12.88
CA LYS A 89 4.80 -23.20 -12.08
C LYS A 89 4.39 -24.66 -12.30
N GLU A 90 3.09 -24.91 -12.39
CA GLU A 90 2.56 -26.25 -12.68
C GLU A 90 2.96 -26.71 -14.09
N ALA A 91 2.89 -25.82 -15.08
CA ALA A 91 3.30 -26.12 -16.45
C ALA A 91 4.81 -26.41 -16.55
N LEU A 92 5.65 -25.64 -15.83
CA LEU A 92 7.10 -25.83 -15.81
C LEU A 92 7.52 -27.17 -15.20
N ALA A 93 6.75 -27.69 -14.23
CA ALA A 93 7.03 -28.98 -13.60
C ALA A 93 6.95 -30.16 -14.60
N THR A 94 6.27 -29.99 -15.72
CA THR A 94 6.13 -31.01 -16.78
C THR A 94 7.18 -30.90 -17.90
N MET A 95 8.02 -29.83 -17.87
CA MET A 95 9.01 -29.55 -18.92
C MET A 95 10.38 -30.18 -18.62
N PRO A 96 11.23 -30.42 -19.64
CA PRO A 96 12.63 -30.81 -19.45
C PRO A 96 13.38 -29.77 -18.61
N VAL A 97 14.28 -30.21 -17.72
CA VAL A 97 15.01 -29.37 -16.76
C VAL A 97 15.73 -28.18 -17.43
N SER A 98 16.34 -28.38 -18.58
CA SER A 98 17.05 -27.32 -19.32
C SER A 98 16.12 -26.19 -19.79
N MET A 99 14.91 -26.53 -20.23
CA MET A 99 13.92 -25.54 -20.66
C MET A 99 13.29 -24.86 -19.46
N SER A 100 12.92 -25.61 -18.41
CA SER A 100 12.30 -25.05 -17.21
C SER A 100 13.20 -24.02 -16.50
N GLN A 101 14.53 -24.20 -16.53
CA GLN A 101 15.47 -23.22 -15.99
C GLN A 101 15.42 -21.88 -16.74
N ILE A 102 15.40 -21.91 -18.08
CA ILE A 102 15.33 -20.67 -18.89
C ILE A 102 14.01 -19.92 -18.59
N PHE A 103 12.89 -20.64 -18.60
CA PHE A 103 11.59 -20.04 -18.28
C PHE A 103 11.54 -19.48 -16.86
N ASN A 104 12.14 -20.14 -15.87
CA ASN A 104 12.22 -19.61 -14.50
C ASN A 104 12.95 -18.26 -14.46
N TYR A 105 14.07 -18.07 -15.19
CA TYR A 105 14.74 -16.75 -15.23
C TYR A 105 13.84 -15.67 -15.85
N VAL A 106 13.09 -15.98 -16.90
CA VAL A 106 12.14 -15.05 -17.52
C VAL A 106 11.03 -14.67 -16.54
N ILE A 107 10.49 -15.67 -15.82
CA ILE A 107 9.45 -15.43 -14.79
C ILE A 107 9.97 -14.54 -13.66
N PHE A 108 11.20 -14.79 -13.17
CA PHE A 108 11.81 -13.93 -12.17
C PHE A 108 12.00 -12.49 -12.65
N ALA A 109 12.39 -12.28 -13.92
CA ALA A 109 12.53 -10.96 -14.51
C ALA A 109 11.20 -10.18 -14.57
N VAL A 110 10.06 -10.87 -14.68
CA VAL A 110 8.71 -10.28 -14.64
C VAL A 110 8.20 -10.14 -13.20
N TYR A 111 8.50 -11.12 -12.34
CA TYR A 111 8.01 -11.14 -10.96
C TYR A 111 8.56 -10.02 -10.11
N ILE A 112 9.86 -9.71 -10.22
CA ILE A 112 10.49 -8.65 -9.42
C ILE A 112 9.83 -7.28 -9.64
N PRO A 113 9.66 -6.78 -10.89
CA PRO A 113 8.91 -5.55 -11.15
C PRO A 113 7.46 -5.59 -10.64
N LEU A 114 6.79 -6.73 -10.78
CA LEU A 114 5.42 -6.89 -10.33
C LEU A 114 5.30 -6.76 -8.80
N VAL A 115 6.19 -7.38 -8.04
CA VAL A 115 6.25 -7.23 -6.58
C VAL A 115 6.56 -5.79 -6.19
N ALA A 116 7.48 -5.13 -6.89
CA ALA A 116 7.81 -3.73 -6.66
C ALA A 116 6.57 -2.83 -6.85
N VAL A 117 5.82 -3.03 -7.94
CA VAL A 117 4.55 -2.33 -8.17
C VAL A 117 3.54 -2.67 -7.08
N ALA A 118 3.42 -3.94 -6.68
CA ALA A 118 2.48 -4.39 -5.66
C ALA A 118 2.64 -3.67 -4.32
N LEU A 119 3.87 -3.47 -3.89
CA LEU A 119 4.20 -2.79 -2.64
C LEU A 119 3.92 -1.29 -2.67
N TYR A 120 4.04 -0.65 -3.84
CA TYR A 120 3.98 0.80 -3.98
C TYR A 120 2.68 1.34 -4.56
N VAL A 121 1.89 0.53 -5.31
CA VAL A 121 0.75 1.04 -6.07
C VAL A 121 -0.36 1.56 -5.17
N PHE A 122 -0.74 0.85 -4.12
CA PHE A 122 -1.82 1.28 -3.22
C PHE A 122 -1.46 2.55 -2.41
N PRO A 123 -0.24 2.67 -1.81
CA PRO A 123 0.19 3.95 -1.24
C PRO A 123 0.25 5.09 -2.25
N THR A 124 0.65 4.82 -3.52
CA THR A 124 0.68 5.84 -4.58
C THR A 124 -0.73 6.30 -4.95
N VAL A 125 -1.70 5.37 -5.09
CA VAL A 125 -3.12 5.71 -5.29
C VAL A 125 -3.70 6.48 -4.11
N ALA A 126 -3.26 6.17 -2.88
CA ALA A 126 -3.70 6.87 -1.68
C ALA A 126 -3.18 8.32 -1.59
N ALA A 127 -2.03 8.58 -2.19
CA ALA A 127 -1.31 9.85 -2.09
C ALA A 127 -1.58 10.81 -3.26
N PHE A 128 -1.84 10.29 -4.46
CA PHE A 128 -1.91 11.09 -5.70
C PHE A 128 -3.19 10.83 -6.48
N GLU A 129 -3.76 11.90 -7.03
CA GLU A 129 -4.90 11.85 -7.95
C GLU A 129 -4.40 11.85 -9.40
N ASN A 130 -4.47 10.69 -10.07
CA ASN A 130 -4.01 10.58 -11.46
C ASN A 130 -4.68 9.40 -12.18
N LYS A 131 -4.42 9.24 -13.49
CA LYS A 131 -4.91 8.10 -14.27
C LYS A 131 -4.27 6.80 -13.76
N THR A 132 -5.02 5.70 -13.79
CA THR A 132 -4.57 4.39 -13.28
C THR A 132 -3.21 3.97 -13.81
N MET A 133 -2.98 4.11 -15.12
CA MET A 133 -1.70 3.73 -15.73
C MET A 133 -0.54 4.59 -15.24
N THR A 134 -0.77 5.89 -15.07
CA THR A 134 0.23 6.82 -14.52
C THR A 134 0.59 6.42 -13.08
N LEU A 135 -0.39 6.07 -12.25
CA LEU A 135 -0.14 5.65 -10.87
C LEU A 135 0.65 4.33 -10.79
N ILE A 136 0.36 3.38 -11.68
CA ILE A 136 1.13 2.13 -11.79
C ILE A 136 2.58 2.44 -12.21
N THR A 137 2.76 3.30 -13.21
CA THR A 137 4.10 3.70 -13.67
C THR A 137 4.86 4.46 -12.58
N ASN A 138 4.19 5.37 -11.86
CA ASN A 138 4.78 6.10 -10.74
C ASN A 138 5.17 5.15 -9.60
N ALA A 139 4.33 4.16 -9.27
CA ALA A 139 4.65 3.16 -8.27
C ALA A 139 5.93 2.38 -8.62
N PHE A 140 6.06 1.94 -9.87
CA PHE A 140 7.28 1.31 -10.37
C PHE A 140 8.49 2.25 -10.32
N TYR A 141 8.33 3.49 -10.79
CA TYR A 141 9.39 4.51 -10.76
C TYR A 141 9.89 4.77 -9.35
N PHE A 142 8.99 4.94 -8.36
CA PHE A 142 9.37 5.15 -6.97
C PHE A 142 10.12 3.96 -6.39
N ALA A 143 9.67 2.74 -6.68
CA ALA A 143 10.33 1.53 -6.21
C ALA A 143 11.76 1.38 -6.77
N VAL A 144 11.97 1.68 -8.05
CA VAL A 144 13.28 1.57 -8.71
C VAL A 144 14.20 2.72 -8.31
N LYS A 145 13.70 3.96 -8.32
CA LYS A 145 14.49 5.15 -7.98
C LYS A 145 15.01 5.11 -6.54
N HIS A 146 14.24 4.54 -5.61
CA HIS A 146 14.56 4.49 -4.20
C HIS A 146 14.65 3.05 -3.69
N ILE A 147 15.49 2.25 -4.34
CA ILE A 147 15.63 0.79 -4.08
C ILE A 147 15.88 0.47 -2.59
N GLY A 148 16.59 1.34 -1.85
CA GLY A 148 16.81 1.16 -0.41
C GLY A 148 15.52 1.21 0.40
N TYR A 149 14.60 2.12 0.06
CA TYR A 149 13.27 2.18 0.68
C TYR A 149 12.41 1.02 0.23
N ALA A 150 12.49 0.63 -1.05
CA ALA A 150 11.76 -0.52 -1.57
C ALA A 150 12.15 -1.82 -0.85
N LEU A 151 13.43 -2.03 -0.58
CA LEU A 151 13.90 -3.17 0.22
C LEU A 151 13.40 -3.11 1.67
N ALA A 152 13.41 -1.93 2.30
CA ALA A 152 12.91 -1.77 3.66
C ALA A 152 11.40 -2.09 3.74
N VAL A 153 10.59 -1.54 2.84
CA VAL A 153 9.15 -1.82 2.72
C VAL A 153 8.90 -3.31 2.46
N ALA A 154 9.66 -3.92 1.54
CA ALA A 154 9.54 -5.35 1.26
C ALA A 154 9.83 -6.21 2.51
N VAL A 155 10.87 -5.88 3.27
CA VAL A 155 11.20 -6.58 4.52
C VAL A 155 10.09 -6.40 5.56
N ILE A 156 9.60 -5.18 5.78
CA ILE A 156 8.55 -4.88 6.76
C ILE A 156 7.25 -5.62 6.42
N THR A 157 6.90 -5.69 5.13
CA THR A 157 5.65 -6.34 4.67
C THR A 157 5.80 -7.86 4.57
N ILE A 158 6.88 -8.36 3.95
CA ILE A 158 7.00 -9.78 3.60
C ILE A 158 7.49 -10.61 4.79
N LEU A 159 8.43 -10.10 5.60
CA LEU A 159 9.04 -10.88 6.67
C LEU A 159 8.04 -11.32 7.75
N PRO A 160 7.17 -10.45 8.32
CA PRO A 160 6.18 -10.89 9.31
C PRO A 160 5.16 -11.87 8.73
N MET A 161 4.80 -11.70 7.45
CA MET A 161 3.87 -12.59 6.75
C MET A 161 4.48 -13.97 6.55
N THR A 162 5.75 -14.05 6.11
CA THR A 162 6.46 -15.33 5.95
C THR A 162 6.69 -16.04 7.29
N MET A 163 7.07 -15.29 8.34
CA MET A 163 7.20 -15.84 9.69
C MET A 163 5.89 -16.49 10.18
N THR A 164 4.76 -15.85 9.93
CA THR A 164 3.43 -16.39 10.27
C THR A 164 3.15 -17.73 9.58
N LEU A 165 3.59 -17.88 8.32
CA LEU A 165 3.32 -19.09 7.52
C LEU A 165 4.30 -20.23 7.83
N VAL A 166 5.54 -19.92 8.23
CA VAL A 166 6.60 -20.90 8.46
C VAL A 166 6.57 -21.45 9.90
N ASP A 167 6.27 -20.61 10.88
CA ASP A 167 6.27 -20.99 12.28
C ASP A 167 4.88 -21.45 12.77
N ALA A 168 4.55 -22.70 12.50
CA ALA A 168 3.29 -23.30 12.93
C ALA A 168 3.09 -23.28 14.46
N LYS A 169 4.18 -23.26 15.26
CA LYS A 169 4.11 -23.28 16.73
C LYS A 169 3.59 -21.94 17.28
N LEU A 170 4.02 -20.84 16.72
CA LEU A 170 3.61 -19.51 17.14
C LEU A 170 2.43 -18.95 16.31
N PHE A 171 1.90 -19.72 15.36
CA PHE A 171 0.78 -19.30 14.52
C PHE A 171 -0.40 -18.67 15.28
N PRO A 172 -0.89 -19.21 16.43
CA PRO A 172 -2.00 -18.58 17.16
C PRO A 172 -1.65 -17.18 17.69
N VAL A 173 -0.37 -16.95 18.06
CA VAL A 173 0.11 -15.64 18.54
C VAL A 173 0.18 -14.66 17.37
N TYR A 174 0.74 -15.08 16.24
CA TYR A 174 0.77 -14.24 15.03
C TYR A 174 -0.64 -13.87 14.56
N LEU A 175 -1.58 -14.83 14.57
CA LEU A 175 -2.96 -14.57 14.20
C LEU A 175 -3.60 -13.49 15.08
N LEU A 176 -3.38 -13.57 16.41
CA LEU A 176 -3.87 -12.55 17.34
C LEU A 176 -3.29 -11.17 17.02
N ILE A 177 -1.98 -11.08 16.75
CA ILE A 177 -1.32 -9.83 16.36
C ILE A 177 -1.93 -9.28 15.08
N TRP A 178 -2.12 -10.11 14.05
CA TRP A 178 -2.73 -9.70 12.78
C TRP A 178 -4.17 -9.22 12.94
N LEU A 179 -4.95 -9.87 13.80
CA LEU A 179 -6.34 -9.46 14.07
C LEU A 179 -6.41 -8.13 14.84
N MET A 180 -5.49 -7.87 15.76
CA MET A 180 -5.53 -6.66 16.59
C MET A 180 -4.99 -5.43 15.87
N PHE A 181 -3.79 -5.49 15.31
CA PHE A 181 -3.12 -4.31 14.74
C PHE A 181 -2.08 -4.62 13.66
N GLY A 182 -1.87 -5.89 13.28
CA GLY A 182 -0.76 -6.29 12.41
C GLY A 182 -0.77 -5.57 11.05
N PHE A 183 -1.91 -5.55 10.35
CA PHE A 183 -2.01 -4.90 9.04
C PHE A 183 -1.84 -3.38 9.12
N SER A 184 -2.47 -2.74 10.10
CA SER A 184 -2.38 -1.29 10.27
C SER A 184 -0.99 -0.84 10.74
N LEU A 185 -0.34 -1.62 11.59
CA LEU A 185 1.02 -1.35 12.05
C LEU A 185 2.03 -1.49 10.91
N THR A 186 1.91 -2.54 10.08
CA THR A 186 2.72 -2.73 8.88
C THR A 186 2.52 -1.56 7.92
N ALA A 187 1.28 -1.21 7.61
CA ALA A 187 0.98 -0.07 6.74
C ALA A 187 1.48 1.26 7.31
N TYR A 188 1.41 1.46 8.62
CA TYR A 188 1.96 2.66 9.26
C TYR A 188 3.49 2.72 9.16
N ALA A 189 4.19 1.60 9.38
CA ALA A 189 5.63 1.53 9.24
C ALA A 189 6.07 1.77 7.77
N ASP A 190 5.38 1.17 6.81
CA ASP A 190 5.63 1.39 5.38
C ASP A 190 5.34 2.83 4.97
N SER A 191 4.26 3.43 5.51
CA SER A 191 3.87 4.82 5.25
C SER A 191 4.92 5.83 5.71
N TRP A 192 5.76 5.50 6.68
CA TRP A 192 6.86 6.40 7.08
C TRP A 192 7.89 6.57 5.95
N PHE A 193 8.24 5.48 5.25
CA PHE A 193 9.11 5.54 4.07
C PHE A 193 8.42 6.24 2.90
N MET A 194 7.15 5.90 2.66
CA MET A 194 6.34 6.50 1.60
C MET A 194 6.15 8.01 1.83
N TRP A 195 5.88 8.44 3.04
CA TRP A 195 5.76 9.87 3.38
C TRP A 195 7.04 10.64 3.07
N LYS A 196 8.21 10.10 3.44
CA LYS A 196 9.50 10.71 3.10
C LYS A 196 9.74 10.81 1.60
N LEU A 197 9.29 9.80 0.86
CA LEU A 197 9.42 9.71 -0.58
C LEU A 197 8.49 10.67 -1.31
N PHE A 198 7.23 10.77 -0.87
CA PHE A 198 6.18 11.54 -1.53
C PHE A 198 6.19 13.02 -1.16
N LYS A 199 6.70 13.38 0.02
CA LYS A 199 6.71 14.77 0.52
C LYS A 199 7.26 15.83 -0.47
N PRO A 200 8.33 15.60 -1.25
CA PRO A 200 8.78 16.56 -2.26
C PRO A 200 7.74 16.83 -3.34
N TYR A 201 7.03 15.80 -3.80
CA TYR A 201 6.06 15.89 -4.89
C TYR A 201 4.75 16.58 -4.48
N PHE A 202 4.33 16.50 -3.21
CA PHE A 202 3.19 17.28 -2.71
C PHE A 202 3.43 18.79 -2.75
N LYS A 203 4.66 19.25 -2.57
CA LYS A 203 5.01 20.67 -2.66
C LYS A 203 4.96 21.17 -4.10
N GLU A 204 5.38 20.37 -5.06
CA GLU A 204 5.30 20.71 -6.49
C GLU A 204 3.84 20.88 -6.92
N GLU A 205 2.92 20.01 -6.48
CA GLU A 205 1.47 20.15 -6.77
C GLU A 205 0.87 21.41 -6.11
N GLU A 206 1.24 21.73 -4.87
CA GLU A 206 0.77 22.96 -4.18
C GLU A 206 1.29 24.23 -4.88
N GLU A 207 2.52 24.24 -5.34
CA GLU A 207 3.11 25.35 -6.07
C GLU A 207 2.47 25.49 -7.46
N GLU A 208 2.23 24.40 -8.19
CA GLU A 208 1.60 24.43 -9.51
C GLU A 208 0.14 24.93 -9.43
N HIS A 209 -0.63 24.50 -8.43
CA HIS A 209 -1.97 25.05 -8.16
C HIS A 209 -1.95 26.52 -7.81
N HIS A 210 -0.96 26.97 -7.03
CA HIS A 210 -0.85 28.39 -6.67
C HIS A 210 -0.52 29.27 -7.88
N TYR A 211 0.27 28.80 -8.84
CA TYR A 211 0.57 29.51 -10.09
C TYR A 211 -0.67 29.61 -10.99
N VAL A 212 -1.47 28.54 -11.10
CA VAL A 212 -2.70 28.53 -11.90
C VAL A 212 -3.75 29.49 -11.33
N ASP A 213 -3.88 29.58 -10.00
CA ASP A 213 -4.86 30.45 -9.33
C ASP A 213 -4.41 31.92 -9.30
N THR A 214 -3.14 32.23 -9.57
CA THR A 214 -2.58 33.59 -9.53
C THR A 214 -2.36 34.22 -10.92
N GLU A 215 -2.50 33.46 -12.02
CA GLU A 215 -2.53 34.07 -13.34
C GLU A 215 -3.87 34.80 -13.54
N PRO A 216 -3.89 36.15 -13.66
CA PRO A 216 -5.10 36.88 -14.01
C PRO A 216 -5.48 36.49 -15.44
N ASP A 217 -6.79 36.24 -15.65
CA ASP A 217 -7.42 35.99 -16.97
C ASP A 217 -6.86 36.90 -18.06
N GLN A 218 -5.76 36.53 -18.72
CA GLN A 218 -5.18 37.26 -19.84
C GLN A 218 -5.92 37.04 -21.18
N TYR A 219 -7.03 36.26 -21.14
CA TYR A 219 -7.85 36.00 -22.35
C TYR A 219 -9.31 36.39 -22.18
N ALA A 220 -9.60 37.49 -21.48
CA ALA A 220 -10.89 38.12 -21.55
C ALA A 220 -10.86 39.18 -22.67
N PHE A 221 -11.09 38.77 -23.93
CA PHE A 221 -11.52 39.60 -25.03
C PHE A 221 -12.63 38.88 -25.79
#